data_7fa52988278e0e3a9a7b2bcc8e68d97e
#
_entry.id   7fa52988278e0e3a9a7b2bcc8e68d97e
#
_cell.length_a   1.000
_cell.length_b   1.000
_cell.length_c   1.000
_cell.angle_alpha   90.00
_cell.angle_beta   90.00
_cell.angle_gamma   90.00
#
_symmetry.space_group_name_H-M   'P 1'
#
loop_
_entity.id
_entity.type
_entity.pdbx_description
1 polymer ?
#
loop_
_entity_poly.entity_id
_entity_poly.type
_entity_poly.pdbx_seq_one_letter_code
_entity_poly.pdbx_strand_id
1 'polypeptide(L)'
;MAIVFTYAVLGGMKGITYTQVAQYCVLIFAYLVPAIFISIMITGNPIPQLGLGTASAEGTSVLTKLDNILQDLGFSPYTSGVKSSIDVFAITAALMFGTAGLPHVLVRFFTVPKVADARKSAGYALVFIAILYTTAPAVASFARLNIIDTLHDVPYSDTPAWVNNWENTGLIAWLDKNDDGIIQYGPGSACLLYTSDAADE
;
A
#
# COMPACT_ATOMS: atom_id res chain seq x y z
N MET A 1 -12.82 -8.36 -22.38
CA MET A 1 -14.26 -7.97 -22.29
C MET A 1 -15.19 -9.15 -22.57
N ALA A 2 -15.15 -9.85 -23.72
CA ALA A 2 -16.07 -10.95 -24.07
C ALA A 2 -16.10 -12.09 -23.04
N ILE A 3 -14.95 -12.56 -22.56
CA ILE A 3 -14.84 -13.63 -21.55
C ILE A 3 -15.51 -13.21 -20.22
N VAL A 4 -15.28 -11.98 -19.76
CA VAL A 4 -15.86 -11.47 -18.52
C VAL A 4 -17.37 -11.33 -18.65
N PHE A 5 -17.84 -10.82 -19.79
CA PHE A 5 -19.27 -10.70 -20.08
C PHE A 5 -19.96 -12.07 -20.10
N THR A 6 -19.42 -13.02 -20.83
CA THR A 6 -19.98 -14.40 -20.92
C THR A 6 -20.04 -15.05 -19.54
N TYR A 7 -18.98 -14.92 -18.76
CA TYR A 7 -18.91 -15.47 -17.42
C TYR A 7 -19.91 -14.81 -16.46
N ALA A 8 -20.06 -13.48 -16.50
CA ALA A 8 -21.00 -12.76 -15.67
C ALA A 8 -22.46 -13.09 -16.01
N VAL A 9 -22.78 -13.22 -17.30
CA VAL A 9 -24.14 -13.53 -17.75
C VAL A 9 -24.52 -14.98 -17.44
N LEU A 10 -23.64 -15.95 -17.73
CA LEU A 10 -23.92 -17.38 -17.51
C LEU A 10 -23.75 -17.80 -16.05
N GLY A 11 -22.80 -17.20 -15.31
CA GLY A 11 -22.50 -17.56 -13.92
C GLY A 11 -23.40 -16.89 -12.90
N GLY A 12 -24.01 -15.77 -13.24
CA GLY A 12 -24.83 -14.96 -12.33
C GLY A 12 -24.08 -14.59 -11.03
N MET A 13 -24.82 -14.39 -9.94
CA MET A 13 -24.25 -14.00 -8.64
C MET A 13 -23.31 -15.07 -8.03
N LYS A 14 -23.56 -16.35 -8.28
CA LYS A 14 -22.68 -17.43 -7.82
C LYS A 14 -21.32 -17.38 -8.53
N GLY A 15 -21.32 -17.20 -9.83
CA GLY A 15 -20.10 -17.08 -10.62
C GLY A 15 -19.25 -15.90 -10.17
N ILE A 16 -19.86 -14.74 -9.99
CA ILE A 16 -19.17 -13.53 -9.47
C ILE A 16 -18.55 -13.80 -8.10
N THR A 17 -19.24 -14.48 -7.20
CA THR A 17 -18.73 -14.79 -5.86
C THR A 17 -17.51 -15.71 -5.93
N TYR A 18 -17.53 -16.76 -6.73
CA TYR A 18 -16.38 -17.66 -6.89
C TYR A 18 -15.16 -16.96 -7.50
N THR A 19 -15.37 -16.07 -8.47
CA THR A 19 -14.28 -15.27 -9.04
C THR A 19 -13.64 -14.38 -8.00
N GLN A 20 -14.44 -13.74 -7.15
CA GLN A 20 -13.93 -12.87 -6.09
C GLN A 20 -13.15 -13.65 -5.03
N VAL A 21 -13.58 -14.86 -4.68
CA VAL A 21 -12.82 -15.74 -3.78
C VAL A 21 -11.47 -16.10 -4.41
N ALA A 22 -11.45 -16.49 -5.69
CA ALA A 22 -10.21 -16.79 -6.39
C ALA A 22 -9.28 -15.56 -6.47
N GLN A 23 -9.83 -14.40 -6.82
CA GLN A 23 -9.09 -13.12 -6.81
C GLN A 23 -8.51 -12.81 -5.43
N TYR A 24 -9.28 -13.00 -4.36
CA TYR A 24 -8.80 -12.75 -3.02
C TYR A 24 -7.64 -13.68 -2.65
N CYS A 25 -7.72 -14.96 -2.99
CA CYS A 25 -6.62 -15.90 -2.75
C CYS A 25 -5.33 -15.46 -3.46
N VAL A 26 -5.42 -15.09 -4.74
CA VAL A 26 -4.26 -14.59 -5.50
C VAL A 26 -3.73 -13.30 -4.87
N LEU A 27 -4.61 -12.38 -4.50
CA LEU A 27 -4.26 -11.07 -3.97
C LEU A 27 -3.56 -11.17 -2.62
N ILE A 28 -4.05 -12.05 -1.71
CA ILE A 28 -3.43 -12.22 -0.39
C ILE A 28 -2.02 -12.80 -0.50
N PHE A 29 -1.81 -13.77 -1.40
CA PHE A 29 -0.46 -14.30 -1.66
C PHE A 29 0.45 -13.26 -2.30
N ALA A 30 -0.02 -12.57 -3.35
CA ALA A 30 0.75 -11.56 -4.04
C ALA A 30 1.14 -10.38 -3.12
N TYR A 31 0.33 -10.09 -2.11
CA TYR A 31 0.59 -9.02 -1.17
C TYR A 31 1.44 -9.46 0.03
N LEU A 32 1.13 -10.61 0.62
CA LEU A 32 1.84 -11.07 1.84
C LEU A 32 3.25 -11.57 1.54
N VAL A 33 3.49 -12.20 0.39
CA VAL A 33 4.83 -12.72 0.05
C VAL A 33 5.87 -11.60 0.01
N PRO A 34 5.72 -10.52 -0.77
CA PRO A 34 6.66 -9.40 -0.74
C PRO A 34 6.74 -8.73 0.64
N ALA A 35 5.61 -8.63 1.36
CA ALA A 35 5.57 -8.05 2.70
C ALA A 35 6.43 -8.82 3.71
N ILE A 36 6.37 -10.16 3.65
CA ILE A 36 7.20 -11.03 4.50
C ILE A 36 8.68 -10.90 4.13
N PHE A 37 9.00 -10.92 2.84
CA PHE A 37 10.39 -10.80 2.40
C PHE A 37 11.01 -9.47 2.81
N ILE A 38 10.32 -8.34 2.60
CA ILE A 38 10.83 -7.03 2.99
C ILE A 38 10.96 -6.89 4.51
N SER A 39 10.04 -7.50 5.27
CA SER A 39 10.11 -7.54 6.73
C SER A 39 11.32 -8.33 7.21
N ILE A 40 11.60 -9.49 6.62
CA ILE A 40 12.79 -10.30 6.95
C ILE A 40 14.07 -9.54 6.61
N MET A 41 14.12 -8.86 5.47
CA MET A 41 15.31 -8.08 5.07
C MET A 41 15.63 -6.96 6.05
N ILE A 42 14.62 -6.25 6.55
CA ILE A 42 14.83 -5.06 7.38
C ILE A 42 14.91 -5.39 8.88
N THR A 43 14.07 -6.31 9.34
CA THR A 43 13.92 -6.58 10.78
C THR A 43 14.33 -7.99 11.21
N GLY A 44 14.55 -8.89 10.26
CA GLY A 44 14.76 -10.31 10.53
C GLY A 44 13.47 -11.06 10.95
N ASN A 45 12.33 -10.38 11.04
CA ASN A 45 11.08 -10.95 11.50
C ASN A 45 10.16 -11.29 10.29
N PRO A 46 9.61 -12.51 10.22
CA PRO A 46 8.72 -12.88 9.11
C PRO A 46 7.32 -12.25 9.20
N ILE A 47 6.95 -11.70 10.34
CA ILE A 47 5.64 -11.07 10.55
C ILE A 47 5.79 -9.56 10.45
N PRO A 48 5.31 -8.89 9.38
CA PRO A 48 5.50 -7.46 9.16
C PRO A 48 4.96 -6.58 10.30
N GLN A 49 3.83 -6.96 10.88
CA GLN A 49 3.21 -6.22 11.99
C GLN A 49 4.11 -6.22 13.24
N LEU A 50 4.75 -7.35 13.53
CA LEU A 50 5.68 -7.44 14.64
C LEU A 50 6.99 -6.74 14.31
N GLY A 51 7.48 -6.87 13.06
CA GLY A 51 8.67 -6.18 12.58
C GLY A 51 8.57 -4.67 12.70
N LEU A 52 7.39 -4.08 12.47
CA LEU A 52 7.16 -2.65 12.63
C LEU A 52 7.33 -2.18 14.09
N GLY A 53 6.90 -3.00 15.05
CA GLY A 53 6.96 -2.70 16.49
C GLY A 53 8.23 -3.14 17.20
N THR A 54 9.06 -3.99 16.58
CA THR A 54 10.31 -4.46 17.16
C THR A 54 11.49 -3.57 16.80
N ALA A 55 12.55 -3.66 17.59
CA ALA A 55 13.79 -3.01 17.25
C ALA A 55 14.41 -3.66 15.98
N SER A 56 14.94 -2.82 15.10
CA SER A 56 15.81 -3.24 13.99
C SER A 56 17.06 -3.93 14.54
N ALA A 57 17.83 -4.61 13.69
CA ALA A 57 19.11 -5.18 14.02
C ALA A 57 20.08 -4.20 14.73
N GLU A 58 19.86 -2.91 14.57
CA GLU A 58 20.62 -1.80 15.16
C GLU A 58 20.08 -1.35 16.54
N GLY A 59 19.07 -2.02 17.11
CA GLY A 59 18.51 -1.73 18.43
C GLY A 59 17.50 -0.58 18.49
N THR A 60 17.24 0.12 17.38
CA THR A 60 16.21 1.17 17.27
C THR A 60 14.97 0.66 16.55
N SER A 61 13.78 1.16 16.91
CA SER A 61 12.58 0.76 16.19
C SER A 61 12.62 1.28 14.75
N VAL A 62 12.09 0.51 13.82
CA VAL A 62 12.05 0.88 12.38
C VAL A 62 11.34 2.22 12.18
N LEU A 63 10.28 2.49 12.94
CA LEU A 63 9.56 3.75 12.88
C LEU A 63 10.43 4.93 13.35
N THR A 64 11.20 4.75 14.43
CA THR A 64 12.10 5.80 14.93
C THR A 64 13.22 6.06 13.92
N LYS A 65 13.79 5.00 13.32
CA LYS A 65 14.79 5.14 12.26
C LYS A 65 14.22 5.92 11.06
N LEU A 66 13.03 5.56 10.64
CA LEU A 66 12.35 6.24 9.53
C LEU A 66 12.06 7.72 9.85
N ASP A 67 11.58 8.01 11.06
CA ASP A 67 11.29 9.38 11.48
C ASP A 67 12.56 10.25 11.50
N ASN A 68 13.68 9.72 12.03
CA ASN A 68 14.95 10.43 12.04
C ASN A 68 15.45 10.73 10.62
N ILE A 69 15.47 9.72 9.74
CA ILE A 69 15.88 9.90 8.35
C ILE A 69 14.99 10.92 7.64
N LEU A 70 13.68 10.87 7.86
CA LEU A 70 12.76 11.82 7.23
C LEU A 70 12.98 13.25 7.74
N GLN A 71 13.28 13.44 9.04
CA GLN A 71 13.61 14.75 9.59
C GLN A 71 14.93 15.28 9.01
N ASP A 72 15.95 14.44 8.91
CA ASP A 72 17.24 14.80 8.31
C ASP A 72 17.09 15.24 6.83
N LEU A 73 16.14 14.63 6.12
CA LEU A 73 15.79 14.98 4.73
C LEU A 73 14.82 16.18 4.62
N GLY A 74 14.42 16.80 5.74
CA GLY A 74 13.50 17.95 5.74
C GLY A 74 12.03 17.64 5.64
N PHE A 75 11.63 16.35 5.79
CA PHE A 75 10.23 15.96 5.86
C PHE A 75 9.70 16.03 7.30
N SER A 76 8.37 16.11 7.43
CA SER A 76 7.73 15.86 8.72
C SER A 76 7.89 14.38 9.12
N PRO A 77 8.08 14.09 10.43
CA PRO A 77 8.15 12.72 10.91
C PRO A 77 6.94 11.89 10.44
N TYR A 78 7.18 10.64 10.09
CA TYR A 78 6.12 9.74 9.60
C TYR A 78 5.02 9.50 10.66
N THR A 79 5.44 9.45 11.93
CA THR A 79 4.54 9.23 13.07
C THR A 79 3.87 10.50 13.58
N SER A 80 4.32 11.68 13.16
CA SER A 80 3.68 12.94 13.54
C SER A 80 2.35 13.11 12.81
N GLY A 81 1.27 13.16 13.55
CA GLY A 81 -0.06 13.43 12.98
C GLY A 81 -0.14 14.84 12.42
N VAL A 82 -0.20 14.96 11.10
CA VAL A 82 -0.37 16.25 10.39
C VAL A 82 -1.81 16.76 10.49
N LYS A 83 -2.78 15.87 10.79
CA LYS A 83 -4.21 16.20 10.85
C LYS A 83 -4.70 16.30 12.28
N SER A 84 -5.66 17.20 12.51
CA SER A 84 -6.30 17.29 13.81
C SER A 84 -7.08 16.01 14.14
N SER A 85 -7.26 15.71 15.43
CA SER A 85 -8.03 14.53 15.87
C SER A 85 -9.47 14.55 15.36
N ILE A 86 -10.04 15.75 15.19
CA ILE A 86 -11.40 15.93 14.64
C ILE A 86 -11.43 15.57 13.16
N ASP A 87 -10.43 15.98 12.38
CA ASP A 87 -10.34 15.62 10.96
C ASP A 87 -10.18 14.12 10.76
N VAL A 88 -9.32 13.48 11.58
CA VAL A 88 -9.16 12.02 11.56
C VAL A 88 -10.46 11.31 11.89
N PHE A 89 -11.17 11.78 12.92
CA PHE A 89 -12.48 11.24 13.27
C PHE A 89 -13.50 11.42 12.14
N ALA A 90 -13.59 12.63 11.56
CA ALA A 90 -14.51 12.92 10.47
C ALA A 90 -14.24 12.06 9.24
N ILE A 91 -12.96 11.90 8.84
CA ILE A 91 -12.56 11.04 7.71
C ILE A 91 -12.92 9.58 8.00
N THR A 92 -12.60 9.10 9.20
CA THR A 92 -12.90 7.72 9.59
C THR A 92 -14.40 7.47 9.59
N ALA A 93 -15.19 8.37 10.18
CA ALA A 93 -16.65 8.27 10.20
C ALA A 93 -17.23 8.29 8.77
N ALA A 94 -16.78 9.20 7.92
CA ALA A 94 -17.22 9.29 6.53
C ALA A 94 -16.92 7.99 5.75
N LEU A 95 -15.73 7.42 5.92
CA LEU A 95 -15.36 6.14 5.31
C LEU A 95 -16.20 4.98 5.86
N MET A 96 -16.44 4.92 7.16
CA MET A 96 -17.26 3.87 7.78
C MET A 96 -18.70 3.90 7.27
N PHE A 97 -19.34 5.07 7.29
CA PHE A 97 -20.72 5.24 6.80
C PHE A 97 -20.81 5.06 5.28
N GLY A 98 -19.83 5.58 4.54
CA GLY A 98 -19.77 5.43 3.08
C GLY A 98 -19.63 3.97 2.65
N THR A 99 -18.74 3.22 3.27
CA THR A 99 -18.55 1.79 2.96
C THR A 99 -19.72 0.93 3.39
N ALA A 100 -20.37 1.23 4.53
CA ALA A 100 -21.54 0.51 4.99
C ALA A 100 -22.76 0.70 4.07
N GLY A 101 -22.87 1.84 3.39
CA GLY A 101 -23.97 2.16 2.47
C GLY A 101 -23.79 1.66 1.04
N LEU A 102 -22.66 1.02 0.70
CA LEU A 102 -22.41 0.56 -0.68
C LEU A 102 -23.37 -0.56 -1.12
N PRO A 103 -24.13 -0.38 -2.21
CA PRO A 103 -25.14 -1.34 -2.65
C PRO A 103 -24.56 -2.73 -2.91
N HIS A 104 -23.35 -2.83 -3.47
CA HIS A 104 -22.71 -4.10 -3.77
C HIS A 104 -22.29 -4.90 -2.53
N VAL A 105 -22.10 -4.23 -1.39
CA VAL A 105 -21.87 -4.88 -0.10
C VAL A 105 -23.19 -5.40 0.46
N LEU A 106 -24.24 -4.58 0.41
CA LEU A 106 -25.57 -4.94 0.93
C LEU A 106 -26.19 -6.12 0.17
N VAL A 107 -26.08 -6.15 -1.18
CA VAL A 107 -26.62 -7.23 -2.00
C VAL A 107 -26.02 -8.60 -1.63
N ARG A 108 -24.80 -8.66 -1.15
CA ARG A 108 -24.19 -9.94 -0.73
C ARG A 108 -24.87 -10.57 0.49
N PHE A 109 -25.41 -9.78 1.39
CA PHE A 109 -26.17 -10.32 2.53
C PHE A 109 -27.47 -10.99 2.12
N PHE A 110 -28.06 -10.60 0.97
CA PHE A 110 -29.27 -11.21 0.44
C PHE A 110 -29.00 -12.52 -0.34
N THR A 111 -27.76 -12.80 -0.71
CA THR A 111 -27.40 -14.02 -1.43
C THR A 111 -27.15 -15.22 -0.52
N VAL A 112 -27.12 -15.02 0.78
CA VAL A 112 -26.84 -16.07 1.78
C VAL A 112 -28.15 -16.68 2.27
N PRO A 113 -28.28 -18.03 2.26
CA PRO A 113 -29.54 -18.71 2.60
C PRO A 113 -29.98 -18.54 4.06
N LYS A 114 -29.05 -18.37 4.98
CA LYS A 114 -29.33 -18.28 6.42
C LYS A 114 -28.61 -17.08 7.07
N VAL A 115 -29.27 -16.40 7.98
CA VAL A 115 -28.71 -15.29 8.75
C VAL A 115 -27.46 -15.69 9.56
N ALA A 116 -27.43 -16.94 10.05
CA ALA A 116 -26.27 -17.46 10.76
C ALA A 116 -25.02 -17.53 9.87
N ASP A 117 -25.18 -17.90 8.59
CA ASP A 117 -24.07 -17.96 7.64
C ASP A 117 -23.59 -16.56 7.24
N ALA A 118 -24.51 -15.58 7.15
CA ALA A 118 -24.16 -14.17 6.94
C ALA A 118 -23.28 -13.63 8.08
N ARG A 119 -23.63 -13.94 9.33
CA ARG A 119 -22.81 -13.52 10.49
C ARG A 119 -21.43 -14.16 10.51
N LYS A 120 -21.33 -15.47 10.21
CA LYS A 120 -20.04 -16.16 10.09
C LYS A 120 -19.18 -15.58 8.98
N SER A 121 -19.77 -15.34 7.81
CA SER A 121 -19.10 -14.73 6.66
C SER A 121 -18.58 -13.34 7.00
N ALA A 122 -19.36 -12.49 7.66
CA ALA A 122 -18.92 -11.18 8.12
C ALA A 122 -17.74 -11.28 9.12
N GLY A 123 -17.79 -12.25 10.04
CA GLY A 123 -16.68 -12.49 10.97
C GLY A 123 -15.38 -12.87 10.27
N TYR A 124 -15.42 -13.80 9.32
CA TYR A 124 -14.25 -14.16 8.52
C TYR A 124 -13.72 -12.98 7.68
N ALA A 125 -14.64 -12.23 7.05
CA ALA A 125 -14.25 -11.05 6.29
C ALA A 125 -13.50 -10.02 7.15
N LEU A 126 -13.97 -9.77 8.38
CA LEU A 126 -13.28 -8.85 9.30
C LEU A 126 -11.88 -9.33 9.66
N VAL A 127 -11.68 -10.63 9.91
CA VAL A 127 -10.34 -11.19 10.20
C VAL A 127 -9.40 -10.97 9.01
N PHE A 128 -9.84 -11.31 7.81
CA PHE A 128 -9.01 -11.16 6.61
C PHE A 128 -8.72 -9.69 6.27
N ILE A 129 -9.70 -8.82 6.44
CA ILE A 129 -9.53 -7.38 6.28
C ILE A 129 -8.52 -6.86 7.32
N ALA A 130 -8.64 -7.25 8.59
CA ALA A 130 -7.72 -6.85 9.64
C ALA A 130 -6.27 -7.24 9.32
N ILE A 131 -6.03 -8.45 8.81
CA ILE A 131 -4.69 -8.90 8.40
C ILE A 131 -4.12 -7.98 7.32
N LEU A 132 -4.88 -7.68 6.27
CA LEU A 132 -4.42 -6.83 5.18
C LEU A 132 -4.17 -5.39 5.64
N TYR A 133 -5.11 -4.80 6.35
CA TYR A 133 -4.99 -3.41 6.79
C TYR A 133 -3.92 -3.19 7.85
N THR A 134 -3.63 -4.17 8.70
CA THR A 134 -2.52 -4.07 9.66
C THR A 134 -1.15 -4.30 9.01
N THR A 135 -1.11 -5.04 7.90
CA THR A 135 0.13 -5.25 7.13
C THR A 135 0.49 -4.02 6.29
N ALA A 136 -0.50 -3.27 5.81
CA ALA A 136 -0.28 -2.14 4.90
C ALA A 136 0.65 -1.05 5.46
N PRO A 137 0.50 -0.55 6.70
CA PRO A 137 1.42 0.44 7.27
C PRO A 137 2.85 -0.08 7.39
N ALA A 138 3.01 -1.37 7.72
CA ALA A 138 4.33 -2.00 7.83
C ALA A 138 5.03 -2.03 6.47
N VAL A 139 4.32 -2.48 5.42
CA VAL A 139 4.87 -2.51 4.05
C VAL A 139 5.22 -1.12 3.57
N ALA A 140 4.35 -0.12 3.81
CA ALA A 140 4.60 1.26 3.42
C ALA A 140 5.85 1.84 4.08
N SER A 141 6.03 1.61 5.39
CA SER A 141 7.20 2.07 6.14
C SER A 141 8.47 1.37 5.68
N PHE A 142 8.43 0.06 5.50
CA PHE A 142 9.58 -0.73 5.03
C PHE A 142 9.97 -0.39 3.60
N ALA A 143 9.00 -0.25 2.70
CA ALA A 143 9.26 0.14 1.31
C ALA A 143 9.90 1.52 1.24
N ARG A 144 9.37 2.49 2.02
CA ARG A 144 9.93 3.84 2.05
C ARG A 144 11.36 3.85 2.59
N LEU A 145 11.62 3.14 3.68
CA LEU A 145 12.96 3.01 4.23
C LEU A 145 13.92 2.39 3.20
N ASN A 146 13.51 1.27 2.58
CA ASN A 146 14.33 0.60 1.58
C ASN A 146 14.62 1.47 0.34
N ILE A 147 13.65 2.27 -0.12
CA ILE A 147 13.87 3.21 -1.24
C ILE A 147 14.88 4.28 -0.84
N ILE A 148 14.77 4.86 0.35
CA ILE A 148 15.70 5.88 0.81
C ILE A 148 17.10 5.29 0.97
N ASP A 149 17.23 4.17 1.67
CA ASP A 149 18.54 3.50 1.89
C ASP A 149 19.21 3.04 0.57
N THR A 150 18.43 2.81 -0.49
CA THR A 150 18.94 2.27 -1.77
C THR A 150 19.23 3.36 -2.80
N LEU A 151 18.49 4.48 -2.76
CA LEU A 151 18.56 5.49 -3.83
C LEU A 151 19.09 6.85 -3.38
N HIS A 152 19.03 7.18 -2.08
CA HIS A 152 19.48 8.48 -1.61
C HIS A 152 21.00 8.58 -1.69
N ASP A 153 21.52 9.69 -2.23
CA ASP A 153 22.94 9.96 -2.45
C ASP A 153 23.67 8.95 -3.35
N VAL A 154 22.94 8.23 -4.21
CA VAL A 154 23.52 7.31 -5.19
C VAL A 154 23.58 7.96 -6.57
N PRO A 155 24.73 7.89 -7.30
CA PRO A 155 24.82 8.32 -8.69
C PRO A 155 23.80 7.56 -9.55
N TYR A 156 23.13 8.28 -10.48
CA TYR A 156 22.12 7.65 -11.34
C TYR A 156 22.69 6.49 -12.18
N SER A 157 23.97 6.56 -12.55
CA SER A 157 24.67 5.48 -13.27
C SER A 157 24.77 4.17 -12.49
N ASP A 158 24.77 4.23 -11.18
CA ASP A 158 24.99 3.09 -10.29
C ASP A 158 23.68 2.57 -9.67
N THR A 159 22.53 3.05 -10.17
CA THR A 159 21.22 2.62 -9.69
C THR A 159 20.93 1.16 -9.97
N PRO A 160 20.22 0.47 -9.09
CA PRO A 160 19.79 -0.91 -9.32
C PRO A 160 18.94 -1.05 -10.58
N ALA A 161 19.07 -2.17 -11.29
CA ALA A 161 18.37 -2.43 -12.56
C ALA A 161 16.83 -2.32 -12.48
N TRP A 162 16.25 -2.47 -11.28
CA TRP A 162 14.81 -2.30 -11.09
C TRP A 162 14.34 -0.86 -11.29
N VAL A 163 15.20 0.15 -11.04
CA VAL A 163 14.87 1.57 -11.24
C VAL A 163 14.57 1.83 -12.71
N ASN A 164 15.47 1.41 -13.61
CA ASN A 164 15.29 1.55 -15.05
C ASN A 164 14.01 0.84 -15.55
N ASN A 165 13.70 -0.34 -14.98
CA ASN A 165 12.47 -1.05 -15.34
C ASN A 165 11.21 -0.27 -14.95
N TRP A 166 11.21 0.40 -13.79
CA TRP A 166 10.08 1.20 -13.34
C TRP A 166 9.98 2.56 -14.06
N GLU A 167 11.11 3.16 -14.44
CA GLU A 167 11.12 4.35 -15.30
C GLU A 167 10.52 4.06 -16.67
N ASN A 168 10.88 2.94 -17.29
CA ASN A 168 10.31 2.52 -18.58
C ASN A 168 8.78 2.32 -18.52
N THR A 169 8.23 2.04 -17.34
CA THR A 169 6.78 1.93 -17.13
C THR A 169 6.12 3.26 -16.75
N GLY A 170 6.89 4.33 -16.56
CA GLY A 170 6.39 5.63 -16.14
C GLY A 170 5.95 5.72 -14.69
N LEU A 171 6.27 4.72 -13.85
CA LEU A 171 5.89 4.70 -12.44
C LEU A 171 6.88 5.43 -11.53
N ILE A 172 8.12 5.58 -11.97
CA ILE A 172 9.16 6.38 -11.32
C ILE A 172 9.73 7.30 -12.38
N ALA A 173 10.01 8.54 -12.02
CA ALA A 173 10.77 9.47 -12.83
C ALA A 173 11.78 10.19 -11.94
N TRP A 174 12.98 10.33 -12.44
CA TRP A 174 14.03 11.11 -11.80
C TRP A 174 14.27 12.40 -12.57
N LEU A 175 14.35 13.50 -11.85
CA LEU A 175 14.67 14.80 -12.41
C LEU A 175 15.86 15.38 -11.65
N ASP A 176 16.97 15.52 -12.33
CA ASP A 176 18.15 16.20 -11.80
C ASP A 176 17.91 17.73 -11.82
N LYS A 177 17.79 18.32 -10.63
CA LYS A 177 17.54 19.78 -10.49
C LYS A 177 18.79 20.62 -10.35
N ASN A 178 19.89 20.01 -9.95
CA ASN A 178 21.16 20.65 -9.66
C ASN A 178 22.29 20.21 -10.61
N ASP A 179 21.98 19.35 -11.59
CA ASP A 179 22.91 18.83 -12.59
C ASP A 179 24.14 18.11 -11.98
N ASP A 180 23.96 17.46 -10.80
CA ASP A 180 25.03 16.71 -10.12
C ASP A 180 25.04 15.21 -10.46
N GLY A 181 24.01 14.70 -11.13
CA GLY A 181 23.86 13.30 -11.50
C GLY A 181 23.60 12.36 -10.33
N ILE A 182 23.29 12.89 -9.14
CA ILE A 182 23.03 12.13 -7.90
C ILE A 182 21.55 12.15 -7.58
N ILE A 183 21.00 11.00 -7.21
CA ILE A 183 19.59 10.91 -6.80
C ILE A 183 19.45 11.46 -5.38
N GLN A 184 18.71 12.54 -5.24
CA GLN A 184 18.38 13.16 -3.97
C GLN A 184 16.92 12.96 -3.63
N TYR A 185 16.64 12.27 -2.51
CA TYR A 185 15.29 12.12 -1.99
C TYR A 185 14.98 13.28 -1.06
N GLY A 186 14.09 14.18 -1.46
CA GLY A 186 13.77 15.39 -0.69
C GLY A 186 12.31 15.81 -0.82
N PRO A 187 11.83 16.73 0.06
CA PRO A 187 10.47 17.26 -0.04
C PRO A 187 10.32 18.10 -1.30
N GLY A 188 9.24 17.86 -2.03
CA GLY A 188 8.90 18.59 -3.24
C GLY A 188 7.43 18.43 -3.61
N SER A 189 6.96 19.28 -4.55
CA SER A 189 5.63 19.11 -5.14
C SER A 189 5.61 17.83 -5.96
N ALA A 190 4.74 16.89 -5.61
CA ALA A 190 4.48 15.74 -6.46
C ALA A 190 3.89 16.22 -7.80
N CYS A 191 4.35 15.66 -8.92
CA CYS A 191 3.76 15.86 -10.23
C CYS A 191 4.05 17.16 -10.99
N LEU A 192 5.23 17.74 -10.88
CA LEU A 192 5.65 18.75 -11.88
C LEU A 192 5.87 18.15 -13.29
N LEU A 193 6.19 16.86 -13.40
CA LEU A 193 6.32 16.15 -14.67
C LEU A 193 4.97 15.85 -15.35
N TYR A 194 3.93 15.60 -14.59
CA TYR A 194 2.61 15.26 -15.13
C TYR A 194 1.79 16.48 -15.57
N THR A 195 2.12 17.66 -15.05
CA THR A 195 1.41 18.92 -15.42
C THR A 195 2.03 19.63 -16.61
N SER A 196 3.29 19.36 -16.97
CA SER A 196 3.88 19.92 -18.19
C SER A 196 3.40 19.21 -19.44
N ASP A 197 3.25 17.88 -19.42
CA ASP A 197 2.75 17.12 -20.57
C ASP A 197 1.26 17.32 -20.85
N ALA A 198 0.47 17.64 -19.83
CA ALA A 198 -0.97 17.90 -19.98
C ALA A 198 -1.31 19.33 -20.46
N ALA A 199 -0.31 20.21 -20.51
CA ALA A 199 -0.49 21.60 -21.00
C ALA A 199 -0.04 21.79 -22.45
N ASP A 200 0.64 20.81 -23.05
CA ASP A 200 1.17 20.88 -24.41
C ASP A 200 0.35 20.05 -25.43
N GLU A 201 -0.75 19.38 -25.01
CA GLU A 201 -1.79 18.82 -25.87
C GLU A 201 -3.09 19.68 -25.85
#